data_52d730e7988bd804d042668d489f8949
#
_entry.id   52d730e7988bd804d042668d489f8949
#
_cell.length_a   1.000
_cell.length_b   1.000
_cell.length_c   1.000
_cell.angle_alpha   90.00
_cell.angle_beta   90.00
_cell.angle_gamma   90.00
#
_symmetry.space_group_name_H-M   'P 1'
#
loop_
_entity.id
_entity.type
_entity.pdbx_description
1 polymer ?
#
loop_
_entity_poly.entity_id
_entity_poly.type
_entity_poly.pdbx_seq_one_letter_code
_entity_poly.pdbx_strand_id
1 'polypeptide(L)'
;MLIRRTIAWLAAVTLSFAAVGVHAQGKAPDALIKEVSTDVLDAVKADKSIKSGDIKKVMALVDQKVLPYLDFQRMTSSAVGRYWRQSTPDQQSRLQNEFKLLLVRTYSGALSQVSSEQTVELKPMRSSPTDKEVVVRTEIRGKGDPLQLDYRLEKAGDSWKIYDVNVLGVWLVENYRNSFAQEIGANGIDGLIAKLAERNKAANAKS
;
A
#
# COMPACT_ATOMS: atom_id res chain seq x y z
N MET A 1 87.60 -10.59 17.76
CA MET A 1 86.45 -11.44 18.14
C MET A 1 85.17 -10.72 17.77
N LEU A 2 84.56 -11.10 16.68
CA LEU A 2 83.47 -10.40 16.02
C LEU A 2 82.08 -10.91 16.54
N ILE A 3 81.33 -9.95 17.07
CA ILE A 3 79.93 -10.20 17.43
C ILE A 3 79.03 -9.69 16.27
N ARG A 4 78.45 -10.63 15.52
CA ARG A 4 77.48 -10.33 14.46
C ARG A 4 76.08 -10.06 15.03
N ARG A 5 75.59 -8.81 14.88
CA ARG A 5 74.22 -8.43 15.18
C ARG A 5 73.32 -8.75 13.98
N THR A 6 72.42 -9.72 14.11
CA THR A 6 71.34 -9.99 13.15
C THR A 6 70.13 -9.17 13.51
N ILE A 7 69.75 -8.24 12.64
CA ILE A 7 68.56 -7.43 12.75
C ILE A 7 67.45 -8.23 12.05
N ALA A 8 66.45 -8.66 12.82
CA ALA A 8 65.21 -9.27 12.30
C ALA A 8 64.23 -8.16 11.91
N TRP A 9 63.87 -8.14 10.64
CA TRP A 9 62.77 -7.26 10.15
C TRP A 9 61.45 -7.98 10.36
N LEU A 10 60.60 -7.49 11.26
CA LEU A 10 59.17 -7.88 11.38
C LEU A 10 58.38 -7.04 10.37
N ALA A 11 57.98 -7.68 9.27
CA ALA A 11 56.98 -7.08 8.38
C ALA A 11 55.57 -7.30 8.94
N ALA A 12 54.98 -6.23 9.49
CA ALA A 12 53.61 -6.21 9.93
C ALA A 12 52.71 -6.06 8.68
N VAL A 13 52.07 -7.17 8.25
CA VAL A 13 51.02 -7.18 7.23
C VAL A 13 49.72 -6.75 7.91
N THR A 14 49.36 -5.48 7.75
CA THR A 14 48.03 -4.96 8.16
C THR A 14 47.01 -5.42 7.13
N LEU A 15 46.26 -6.46 7.46
CA LEU A 15 45.10 -6.92 6.69
C LEU A 15 43.96 -5.91 6.88
N SER A 16 43.79 -4.97 5.93
CA SER A 16 42.66 -4.06 5.90
C SER A 16 41.41 -4.86 5.51
N PHE A 17 40.59 -5.22 6.50
CA PHE A 17 39.24 -5.70 6.27
C PHE A 17 38.43 -4.54 5.72
N ALA A 18 38.26 -4.46 4.40
CA ALA A 18 37.23 -3.65 3.78
C ALA A 18 35.89 -4.25 4.20
N ALA A 19 35.24 -3.64 5.20
CA ALA A 19 33.84 -3.92 5.54
C ALA A 19 33.01 -3.53 4.32
N VAL A 20 32.68 -4.52 3.48
CA VAL A 20 31.65 -4.37 2.45
C VAL A 20 30.35 -4.22 3.23
N GLY A 21 29.88 -2.97 3.37
CA GLY A 21 28.58 -2.69 3.93
C GLY A 21 27.53 -3.36 3.06
N VAL A 22 27.00 -4.49 3.53
CA VAL A 22 25.78 -5.08 2.96
C VAL A 22 24.68 -4.08 3.29
N HIS A 23 24.44 -3.14 2.38
CA HIS A 23 23.22 -2.37 2.39
C HIS A 23 22.11 -3.39 2.20
N ALA A 24 21.31 -3.63 3.22
CA ALA A 24 20.10 -4.39 3.10
C ALA A 24 19.22 -3.66 2.06
N GLN A 25 19.30 -4.13 0.83
CA GLN A 25 18.53 -3.58 -0.27
C GLN A 25 17.06 -3.78 0.10
N GLY A 26 16.30 -2.69 0.22
CA GLY A 26 14.89 -2.76 0.57
C GLY A 26 14.14 -3.72 -0.36
N LYS A 27 13.07 -4.30 0.13
CA LYS A 27 12.27 -5.30 -0.62
C LYS A 27 11.88 -4.75 -1.98
N ALA A 28 12.04 -5.53 -3.04
CA ALA A 28 11.59 -5.18 -4.39
C ALA A 28 10.07 -4.95 -4.42
N PRO A 29 9.56 -4.04 -5.25
CA PRO A 29 8.16 -3.61 -5.21
C PRO A 29 7.17 -4.75 -5.52
N ASP A 30 7.52 -5.64 -6.43
CA ASP A 30 6.74 -6.84 -6.76
C ASP A 30 6.72 -7.86 -5.61
N ALA A 31 7.86 -8.08 -4.96
CA ALA A 31 7.95 -8.93 -3.79
C ALA A 31 7.12 -8.37 -2.61
N LEU A 32 7.13 -7.04 -2.43
CA LEU A 32 6.30 -6.37 -1.43
C LEU A 32 4.81 -6.60 -1.69
N ILE A 33 4.36 -6.36 -2.92
CA ILE A 33 2.96 -6.56 -3.31
C ILE A 33 2.54 -8.01 -3.18
N LYS A 34 3.41 -8.95 -3.59
CA LYS A 34 3.14 -10.40 -3.45
C LYS A 34 2.88 -10.77 -2.00
N GLU A 35 3.76 -10.33 -1.10
CA GLU A 35 3.65 -10.62 0.33
C GLU A 35 2.38 -10.01 0.93
N VAL A 36 2.18 -8.69 0.76
CA VAL A 36 1.01 -7.99 1.32
C VAL A 36 -0.29 -8.60 0.80
N SER A 37 -0.37 -8.85 -0.51
CA SER A 37 -1.59 -9.42 -1.11
C SER A 37 -1.83 -10.86 -0.65
N THR A 38 -0.79 -11.67 -0.48
CA THR A 38 -0.90 -13.03 0.05
C THR A 38 -1.34 -13.02 1.51
N ASP A 39 -0.73 -12.17 2.33
CA ASP A 39 -1.07 -12.00 3.76
C ASP A 39 -2.53 -11.58 3.96
N VAL A 40 -3.02 -10.66 3.12
CA VAL A 40 -4.43 -10.23 3.16
C VAL A 40 -5.36 -11.38 2.72
N LEU A 41 -5.02 -12.05 1.62
CA LEU A 41 -5.81 -13.17 1.10
C LEU A 41 -5.92 -14.31 2.12
N ASP A 42 -4.82 -14.65 2.77
CA ASP A 42 -4.78 -15.71 3.78
C ASP A 42 -5.56 -15.32 5.06
N ALA A 43 -5.49 -14.06 5.48
CA ALA A 43 -6.30 -13.56 6.59
C ALA A 43 -7.81 -13.64 6.28
N VAL A 44 -8.22 -13.30 5.05
CA VAL A 44 -9.62 -13.41 4.61
C VAL A 44 -10.08 -14.87 4.58
N LYS A 45 -9.22 -15.80 4.12
CA LYS A 45 -9.54 -17.23 4.13
C LYS A 45 -9.69 -17.79 5.55
N ALA A 46 -8.87 -17.30 6.48
CA ALA A 46 -8.82 -17.82 7.85
C ALA A 46 -9.97 -17.33 8.74
N ASP A 47 -10.52 -16.12 8.49
CA ASP A 47 -11.58 -15.51 9.32
C ASP A 47 -12.90 -15.37 8.56
N LYS A 48 -13.90 -16.16 8.98
CA LYS A 48 -15.24 -16.12 8.38
C LYS A 48 -15.94 -14.77 8.49
N SER A 49 -15.66 -14.02 9.56
CA SER A 49 -16.23 -12.68 9.76
C SER A 49 -15.66 -11.68 8.79
N ILE A 50 -14.33 -11.74 8.53
CA ILE A 50 -13.71 -10.93 7.47
C ILE A 50 -14.29 -11.31 6.11
N LYS A 51 -14.39 -12.60 5.84
CA LYS A 51 -14.94 -13.11 4.58
C LYS A 51 -16.40 -12.69 4.38
N SER A 52 -17.22 -12.63 5.44
CA SER A 52 -18.60 -12.14 5.35
C SER A 52 -18.71 -10.62 5.23
N GLY A 53 -17.59 -9.89 5.31
CA GLY A 53 -17.56 -8.44 5.17
C GLY A 53 -17.88 -7.69 6.46
N ASP A 54 -17.67 -8.28 7.64
CA ASP A 54 -17.76 -7.55 8.92
C ASP A 54 -16.82 -6.34 8.88
N ILE A 55 -17.41 -5.16 8.83
CA ILE A 55 -16.67 -3.90 8.62
C ILE A 55 -15.63 -3.66 9.71
N LYS A 56 -15.92 -4.00 10.97
CA LYS A 56 -14.95 -3.82 12.08
C LYS A 56 -13.75 -4.73 11.90
N LYS A 57 -13.97 -5.96 11.51
CA LYS A 57 -12.91 -6.94 11.24
C LYS A 57 -12.10 -6.58 10.00
N VAL A 58 -12.78 -6.17 8.92
CA VAL A 58 -12.09 -5.70 7.69
C VAL A 58 -11.29 -4.43 7.95
N MET A 59 -11.81 -3.47 8.73
CA MET A 59 -11.04 -2.28 9.12
C MET A 59 -9.78 -2.66 9.90
N ALA A 60 -9.90 -3.55 10.89
CA ALA A 60 -8.74 -4.02 11.66
C ALA A 60 -7.70 -4.72 10.77
N LEU A 61 -8.14 -5.54 9.81
CA LEU A 61 -7.26 -6.16 8.82
C LEU A 61 -6.54 -5.09 7.98
N VAL A 62 -7.27 -4.10 7.47
CA VAL A 62 -6.70 -3.00 6.67
C VAL A 62 -5.68 -2.20 7.50
N ASP A 63 -6.03 -1.83 8.73
CA ASP A 63 -5.14 -1.07 9.62
C ASP A 63 -3.84 -1.82 9.94
N GLN A 64 -3.91 -3.14 10.11
CA GLN A 64 -2.76 -3.97 10.49
C GLN A 64 -1.93 -4.44 9.30
N LYS A 65 -2.55 -4.82 8.19
CA LYS A 65 -1.90 -5.53 7.08
C LYS A 65 -1.74 -4.69 5.82
N VAL A 66 -2.50 -3.60 5.65
CA VAL A 66 -2.49 -2.81 4.41
C VAL A 66 -1.95 -1.41 4.64
N LEU A 67 -2.48 -0.67 5.62
CA LEU A 67 -2.07 0.72 5.89
C LEU A 67 -0.56 0.93 6.09
N PRO A 68 0.20 0.02 6.73
CA PRO A 68 1.65 0.19 6.85
C PRO A 68 2.38 0.29 5.52
N TYR A 69 1.78 -0.21 4.44
CA TYR A 69 2.37 -0.20 3.10
C TYR A 69 1.78 0.86 2.17
N LEU A 70 0.73 1.59 2.62
CA LEU A 70 0.13 2.68 1.85
C LEU A 70 0.77 4.03 2.19
N ASP A 71 0.87 4.93 1.21
CA ASP A 71 0.81 6.37 1.43
C ASP A 71 -0.65 6.83 1.30
N PHE A 72 -1.43 6.58 2.35
CA PHE A 72 -2.86 6.90 2.32
C PHE A 72 -3.13 8.41 2.34
N GLN A 73 -2.20 9.20 2.88
CA GLN A 73 -2.25 10.65 2.78
C GLN A 73 -2.12 11.11 1.32
N ARG A 74 -1.14 10.56 0.58
CA ARG A 74 -0.99 10.84 -0.86
C ARG A 74 -2.22 10.40 -1.65
N MET A 75 -2.76 9.21 -1.39
CA MET A 75 -4.00 8.73 -2.02
C MET A 75 -5.14 9.73 -1.82
N THR A 76 -5.40 10.14 -0.57
CA THR A 76 -6.47 11.07 -0.23
C THR A 76 -6.22 12.45 -0.83
N SER A 77 -5.02 12.98 -0.68
CA SER A 77 -4.67 14.30 -1.23
C SER A 77 -4.80 14.35 -2.75
N SER A 78 -4.45 13.26 -3.44
CA SER A 78 -4.60 13.14 -4.89
C SER A 78 -6.06 13.05 -5.32
N ALA A 79 -6.92 12.39 -4.55
CA ALA A 79 -8.35 12.33 -4.80
C ALA A 79 -9.05 13.69 -4.52
N VAL A 80 -8.64 14.41 -3.48
CA VAL A 80 -9.14 15.75 -3.14
C VAL A 80 -8.59 16.83 -4.10
N GLY A 81 -7.40 16.59 -4.67
CA GLY A 81 -6.76 17.44 -5.64
C GLY A 81 -6.34 18.80 -5.07
N ARG A 82 -6.58 19.88 -5.85
CA ARG A 82 -6.14 21.25 -5.46
C ARG A 82 -6.68 21.72 -4.11
N TYR A 83 -7.81 21.21 -3.68
CA TYR A 83 -8.46 21.61 -2.43
C TYR A 83 -7.75 21.06 -1.18
N TRP A 84 -6.90 20.02 -1.33
CA TRP A 84 -6.11 19.48 -0.22
C TRP A 84 -5.25 20.54 0.48
N ARG A 85 -4.60 21.42 -0.30
CA ARG A 85 -3.77 22.50 0.25
C ARG A 85 -4.56 23.62 0.93
N GLN A 86 -5.86 23.68 0.67
CA GLN A 86 -6.79 24.64 1.29
C GLN A 86 -7.44 24.05 2.56
N SER A 87 -7.33 22.73 2.76
CA SER A 87 -7.90 22.04 3.91
C SER A 87 -7.05 22.25 5.16
N THR A 88 -7.71 22.45 6.29
CA THR A 88 -7.06 22.47 7.60
C THR A 88 -6.53 21.07 7.95
N PRO A 89 -5.58 20.93 8.91
CA PRO A 89 -5.12 19.62 9.38
C PRO A 89 -6.26 18.71 9.89
N ASP A 90 -7.25 19.29 10.57
CA ASP A 90 -8.46 18.56 11.01
C ASP A 90 -9.27 18.04 9.83
N GLN A 91 -9.54 18.88 8.84
CA GLN A 91 -10.26 18.48 7.63
C GLN A 91 -9.50 17.39 6.86
N GLN A 92 -8.17 17.49 6.76
CA GLN A 92 -7.33 16.48 6.13
C GLN A 92 -7.43 15.13 6.85
N SER A 93 -7.39 15.13 8.18
CA SER A 93 -7.55 13.93 9.01
C SER A 93 -8.95 13.30 8.83
N ARG A 94 -10.00 14.12 8.86
CA ARG A 94 -11.38 13.65 8.66
C ARG A 94 -11.59 13.10 7.26
N LEU A 95 -11.07 13.76 6.21
CA LEU A 95 -11.11 13.27 4.83
C LEU A 95 -10.44 11.90 4.70
N GLN A 96 -9.25 11.71 5.29
CA GLN A 96 -8.58 10.41 5.28
C GLN A 96 -9.41 9.33 5.96
N ASN A 97 -9.97 9.61 7.14
CA ASN A 97 -10.76 8.64 7.89
C ASN A 97 -12.04 8.24 7.14
N GLU A 98 -12.78 9.22 6.63
CA GLU A 98 -14.04 8.97 5.90
C GLU A 98 -13.77 8.28 4.55
N PHE A 99 -12.70 8.65 3.87
CA PHE A 99 -12.34 8.01 2.59
C PHE A 99 -11.88 6.56 2.79
N LYS A 100 -11.08 6.28 3.83
CA LYS A 100 -10.71 4.91 4.19
C LYS A 100 -11.95 4.05 4.45
N LEU A 101 -12.86 4.56 5.28
CA LEU A 101 -14.08 3.84 5.61
C LEU A 101 -14.97 3.62 4.37
N LEU A 102 -15.07 4.62 3.49
CA LEU A 102 -15.79 4.48 2.21
C LEU A 102 -15.21 3.36 1.36
N LEU A 103 -13.89 3.32 1.20
CA LEU A 103 -13.22 2.28 0.39
C LEU A 103 -13.46 0.89 0.99
N VAL A 104 -13.26 0.73 2.30
CA VAL A 104 -13.51 -0.55 2.98
C VAL A 104 -14.95 -1.00 2.76
N ARG A 105 -15.94 -0.14 2.94
CA ARG A 105 -17.35 -0.48 2.76
C ARG A 105 -17.69 -0.81 1.31
N THR A 106 -17.12 -0.07 0.37
CA THR A 106 -17.38 -0.28 -1.06
C THR A 106 -16.88 -1.64 -1.52
N TYR A 107 -15.72 -2.07 -1.00
CA TYR A 107 -15.05 -3.28 -1.51
C TYR A 107 -15.12 -4.50 -0.59
N SER A 108 -15.57 -4.35 0.67
CA SER A 108 -15.68 -5.48 1.62
C SER A 108 -16.58 -6.60 1.14
N GLY A 109 -17.65 -6.27 0.40
CA GLY A 109 -18.56 -7.28 -0.17
C GLY A 109 -17.88 -8.26 -1.12
N ALA A 110 -16.81 -7.85 -1.81
CA ALA A 110 -16.05 -8.73 -2.69
C ALA A 110 -15.29 -9.83 -1.92
N LEU A 111 -15.04 -9.64 -0.62
CA LEU A 111 -14.36 -10.63 0.22
C LEU A 111 -15.14 -11.93 0.36
N SER A 112 -16.48 -11.90 0.23
CA SER A 112 -17.32 -13.09 0.26
C SER A 112 -17.03 -14.06 -0.88
N GLN A 113 -16.49 -13.55 -2.00
CA GLN A 113 -16.13 -14.33 -3.16
C GLN A 113 -14.76 -15.02 -3.03
N VAL A 114 -14.02 -14.73 -1.95
CA VAL A 114 -12.70 -15.35 -1.73
C VAL A 114 -12.88 -16.84 -1.42
N SER A 115 -12.23 -17.68 -2.23
CA SER A 115 -12.19 -19.14 -2.05
C SER A 115 -10.84 -19.60 -1.48
N SER A 116 -10.81 -20.80 -0.88
CA SER A 116 -9.58 -21.41 -0.35
C SER A 116 -8.50 -21.63 -1.43
N GLU A 117 -8.92 -21.85 -2.67
CA GLU A 117 -8.05 -22.17 -3.80
C GLU A 117 -7.41 -20.94 -4.44
N GLN A 118 -7.87 -19.73 -4.10
CA GLN A 118 -7.35 -18.53 -4.72
C GLN A 118 -5.89 -18.27 -4.32
N THR A 119 -5.12 -17.83 -5.30
CA THR A 119 -3.71 -17.46 -5.15
C THR A 119 -3.43 -16.12 -5.82
N VAL A 120 -2.40 -15.42 -5.33
CA VAL A 120 -1.93 -14.18 -5.95
C VAL A 120 -0.84 -14.50 -6.95
N GLU A 121 -1.02 -14.09 -8.19
CA GLU A 121 -0.01 -14.20 -9.26
C GLU A 121 0.49 -12.82 -9.66
N LEU A 122 1.81 -12.65 -9.73
CA LEU A 122 2.44 -11.45 -10.27
C LEU A 122 2.49 -11.52 -11.80
N LYS A 123 2.22 -10.42 -12.45
CA LYS A 123 2.51 -10.25 -13.88
C LYS A 123 3.95 -9.73 -14.05
N PRO A 124 4.60 -10.04 -15.19
CA PRO A 124 5.93 -9.52 -15.47
C PRO A 124 5.97 -8.00 -15.35
N MET A 125 6.91 -7.51 -14.57
CA MET A 125 7.15 -6.08 -14.38
C MET A 125 8.47 -5.70 -15.07
N ARG A 126 8.46 -4.55 -15.76
CA ARG A 126 9.70 -3.92 -16.24
C ARG A 126 9.97 -2.73 -15.33
N SER A 127 11.06 -2.76 -14.61
CA SER A 127 11.51 -1.66 -13.76
C SER A 127 13.02 -1.50 -13.86
N SER A 128 13.49 -0.26 -13.71
CA SER A 128 14.90 0.09 -13.57
C SER A 128 15.23 0.31 -12.08
N PRO A 129 16.45 0.04 -11.63
CA PRO A 129 16.89 0.39 -10.28
C PRO A 129 16.76 1.88 -9.94
N THR A 130 16.70 2.74 -10.96
CA THR A 130 16.57 4.20 -10.83
C THR A 130 15.13 4.69 -10.78
N ASP A 131 14.15 3.82 -11.02
CA ASP A 131 12.75 4.21 -11.03
C ASP A 131 12.31 4.64 -9.64
N LYS A 132 11.64 5.79 -9.59
CA LYS A 132 11.03 6.34 -8.38
C LYS A 132 9.58 5.92 -8.21
N GLU A 133 8.93 5.54 -9.29
CA GLU A 133 7.55 5.06 -9.32
C GLU A 133 7.47 3.85 -10.25
N VAL A 134 6.65 2.87 -9.84
CA VAL A 134 6.43 1.64 -10.61
C VAL A 134 4.96 1.23 -10.55
N VAL A 135 4.55 0.42 -11.53
CA VAL A 135 3.25 -0.27 -11.50
C VAL A 135 3.49 -1.76 -11.36
N VAL A 136 3.00 -2.32 -10.26
CA VAL A 136 2.96 -3.78 -10.06
C VAL A 136 1.56 -4.28 -10.42
N ARG A 137 1.50 -5.30 -11.25
CA ARG A 137 0.24 -5.93 -11.68
C ARG A 137 0.11 -7.30 -11.10
N THR A 138 -1.10 -7.61 -10.59
CA THR A 138 -1.41 -8.93 -10.04
C THR A 138 -2.72 -9.46 -10.59
N GLU A 139 -2.86 -10.77 -10.51
CA GLU A 139 -4.14 -11.45 -10.67
C GLU A 139 -4.39 -12.35 -9.47
N ILE A 140 -5.58 -12.26 -8.89
CA ILE A 140 -6.05 -13.25 -7.94
C ILE A 140 -6.75 -14.35 -8.75
N ARG A 141 -6.15 -15.54 -8.78
CA ARG A 141 -6.62 -16.68 -9.54
C ARG A 141 -7.21 -17.75 -8.64
N GLY A 142 -8.26 -18.41 -9.13
CA GLY A 142 -8.97 -19.50 -8.48
C GLY A 142 -10.04 -20.05 -9.42
N LYS A 143 -11.16 -20.51 -8.86
CA LYS A 143 -12.33 -20.84 -9.67
C LYS A 143 -12.98 -19.58 -10.18
N GLY A 144 -13.25 -19.50 -11.48
CA GLY A 144 -13.85 -18.34 -12.16
C GLY A 144 -12.82 -17.40 -12.81
N ASP A 145 -13.30 -16.22 -13.21
CA ASP A 145 -12.47 -15.24 -13.88
C ASP A 145 -11.42 -14.65 -12.93
N PRO A 146 -10.19 -14.43 -13.43
CA PRO A 146 -9.16 -13.80 -12.62
C PRO A 146 -9.54 -12.39 -12.21
N LEU A 147 -9.36 -12.04 -10.93
CA LEU A 147 -9.52 -10.69 -10.45
C LEU A 147 -8.20 -9.93 -10.61
N GLN A 148 -8.19 -8.94 -11.51
CA GLN A 148 -7.03 -8.08 -11.73
C GLN A 148 -6.98 -6.98 -10.67
N LEU A 149 -5.79 -6.84 -10.05
CA LEU A 149 -5.43 -5.74 -9.15
C LEU A 149 -4.06 -5.20 -9.54
N ASP A 150 -4.00 -3.90 -9.85
CA ASP A 150 -2.75 -3.21 -10.15
C ASP A 150 -2.47 -2.16 -9.07
N TYR A 151 -1.21 -1.92 -8.81
CA TYR A 151 -0.77 -1.02 -7.74
C TYR A 151 0.24 -0.02 -8.29
N ARG A 152 0.04 1.27 -8.02
CA ARG A 152 1.07 2.30 -8.20
C ARG A 152 1.84 2.46 -6.91
N LEU A 153 3.15 2.32 -7.00
CA LEU A 153 4.05 2.47 -5.86
C LEU A 153 5.05 3.58 -6.13
N GLU A 154 5.44 4.26 -5.06
CA GLU A 154 6.57 5.19 -5.05
C GLU A 154 7.66 4.70 -4.11
N LYS A 155 8.90 5.07 -4.42
CA LYS A 155 10.04 4.78 -3.59
C LYS A 155 10.04 5.68 -2.36
N ALA A 156 10.10 5.08 -1.17
CA ALA A 156 10.11 5.76 0.13
C ALA A 156 11.31 5.28 0.94
N GLY A 157 12.42 6.03 0.85
CA GLY A 157 13.70 5.57 1.37
C GLY A 157 14.16 4.29 0.68
N ASP A 158 14.45 3.27 1.47
CA ASP A 158 14.84 1.94 0.96
C ASP A 158 13.63 1.01 0.71
N SER A 159 12.41 1.50 0.87
CA SER A 159 11.17 0.73 0.70
C SER A 159 10.28 1.35 -0.37
N TRP A 160 9.08 0.80 -0.51
CA TRP A 160 8.04 1.26 -1.43
C TRP A 160 6.74 1.50 -0.68
N LYS A 161 5.97 2.51 -1.13
CA LYS A 161 4.62 2.80 -0.63
C LYS A 161 3.64 2.78 -1.79
N ILE A 162 2.50 2.14 -1.57
CA ILE A 162 1.39 2.13 -2.52
C ILE A 162 0.67 3.47 -2.38
N TYR A 163 0.45 4.17 -3.50
CA TYR A 163 -0.29 5.44 -3.52
C TYR A 163 -1.53 5.44 -4.41
N ASP A 164 -1.79 4.35 -5.15
CA ASP A 164 -3.04 4.13 -5.87
C ASP A 164 -3.25 2.63 -6.14
N VAL A 165 -4.50 2.21 -6.23
CA VAL A 165 -4.89 0.82 -6.53
C VAL A 165 -5.89 0.83 -7.68
N ASN A 166 -5.67 -0.05 -8.64
CA ASN A 166 -6.62 -0.34 -9.72
C ASN A 166 -7.38 -1.61 -9.38
N VAL A 167 -8.69 -1.53 -9.39
CA VAL A 167 -9.59 -2.67 -9.19
C VAL A 167 -10.40 -2.86 -10.46
N LEU A 168 -10.20 -3.97 -11.16
CA LEU A 168 -10.92 -4.31 -12.39
C LEU A 168 -10.87 -3.19 -13.45
N GLY A 169 -9.71 -2.57 -13.66
CA GLY A 169 -9.50 -1.51 -14.65
C GLY A 169 -9.77 -0.09 -14.15
N VAL A 170 -10.25 0.08 -12.91
CA VAL A 170 -10.59 1.39 -12.35
C VAL A 170 -9.56 1.82 -11.30
N TRP A 171 -8.80 2.87 -11.55
CA TRP A 171 -7.92 3.51 -10.59
C TRP A 171 -8.71 4.27 -9.54
N LEU A 172 -8.54 3.93 -8.26
CA LEU A 172 -9.37 4.47 -7.16
C LEU A 172 -9.23 5.98 -7.03
N VAL A 173 -8.01 6.51 -7.06
CA VAL A 173 -7.77 7.95 -6.94
C VAL A 173 -8.47 8.73 -8.07
N GLU A 174 -8.35 8.27 -9.30
CA GLU A 174 -8.97 8.92 -10.46
C GLU A 174 -10.51 8.85 -10.41
N ASN A 175 -11.04 7.70 -10.00
CA ASN A 175 -12.48 7.49 -9.88
C ASN A 175 -13.14 8.47 -8.88
N TYR A 176 -12.49 8.74 -7.76
CA TYR A 176 -13.03 9.64 -6.75
C TYR A 176 -12.74 11.13 -7.01
N ARG A 177 -11.69 11.45 -7.77
CA ARG A 177 -11.26 12.85 -8.00
C ARG A 177 -12.37 13.74 -8.53
N ASN A 178 -13.08 13.29 -9.56
CA ASN A 178 -14.12 14.10 -10.19
C ASN A 178 -15.31 14.32 -9.26
N SER A 179 -15.78 13.28 -8.58
CA SER A 179 -16.90 13.37 -7.64
C SER A 179 -16.56 14.23 -6.41
N PHE A 180 -15.34 14.12 -5.91
CA PHE A 180 -14.87 14.95 -4.79
C PHE A 180 -14.75 16.42 -5.20
N ALA A 181 -14.20 16.69 -6.39
CA ALA A 181 -14.09 18.06 -6.91
C ALA A 181 -15.46 18.72 -7.10
N GLN A 182 -16.44 17.99 -7.63
CA GLN A 182 -17.82 18.48 -7.78
C GLN A 182 -18.45 18.80 -6.42
N GLU A 183 -18.32 17.90 -5.45
CA GLU A 183 -18.89 18.09 -4.12
C GLU A 183 -18.25 19.27 -3.40
N ILE A 184 -16.92 19.38 -3.43
CA ILE A 184 -16.22 20.50 -2.82
C ILE A 184 -16.59 21.82 -3.51
N GLY A 185 -16.73 21.81 -4.83
CA GLY A 185 -17.14 22.99 -5.60
C GLY A 185 -18.54 23.50 -5.22
N ALA A 186 -19.46 22.59 -4.88
CA ALA A 186 -20.83 22.91 -4.49
C ALA A 186 -20.97 23.26 -2.99
N ASN A 187 -20.31 22.50 -2.11
CA ASN A 187 -20.60 22.50 -0.66
C ASN A 187 -19.34 22.71 0.21
N GLY A 188 -18.20 22.98 -0.41
CA GLY A 188 -16.93 23.15 0.31
C GLY A 188 -16.35 21.82 0.82
N ILE A 189 -15.21 21.92 1.50
CA ILE A 189 -14.48 20.75 2.03
C ILE A 189 -15.30 20.06 3.12
N ASP A 190 -15.93 20.82 4.02
CA ASP A 190 -16.79 20.26 5.07
C ASP A 190 -18.04 19.59 4.48
N GLY A 191 -18.57 20.09 3.36
CA GLY A 191 -19.63 19.43 2.61
C GLY A 191 -19.24 18.05 2.11
N LEU A 192 -18.05 17.91 1.54
CA LEU A 192 -17.50 16.60 1.16
C LEU A 192 -17.37 15.67 2.37
N ILE A 193 -16.79 16.15 3.47
CA ILE A 193 -16.65 15.36 4.71
C ILE A 193 -18.01 14.88 5.21
N ALA A 194 -18.99 15.78 5.28
CA ALA A 194 -20.35 15.45 5.72
C ALA A 194 -21.00 14.39 4.82
N LYS A 195 -20.87 14.54 3.50
CA LYS A 195 -21.41 13.59 2.52
C LYS A 195 -20.76 12.21 2.62
N LEU A 196 -19.45 12.15 2.81
CA LEU A 196 -18.74 10.88 3.02
C LEU A 196 -19.23 10.21 4.31
N ALA A 197 -19.33 10.96 5.41
CA ALA A 197 -19.82 10.45 6.70
C ALA A 197 -21.27 9.95 6.61
N GLU A 198 -22.15 10.65 5.90
CA GLU A 198 -23.53 10.23 5.65
C GLU A 198 -23.58 8.91 4.86
N ARG A 199 -22.82 8.83 3.76
CA ARG A 199 -22.72 7.62 2.95
C ARG A 199 -22.21 6.43 3.75
N ASN A 200 -21.21 6.67 4.60
CA ASN A 200 -20.67 5.67 5.50
C ASN A 200 -21.68 5.20 6.56
N LYS A 201 -22.53 6.08 7.06
CA LYS A 201 -23.62 5.74 8.00
C LYS A 201 -24.75 4.97 7.32
N ALA A 202 -25.18 5.40 6.12
CA ALA A 202 -26.26 4.74 5.37
C ALA A 202 -25.93 3.29 5.00
N ALA A 203 -24.64 2.99 4.74
CA ALA A 203 -24.19 1.63 4.51
C ALA A 203 -24.27 0.74 5.77
N ASN A 204 -24.20 1.30 7.00
CA ASN A 204 -24.40 0.54 8.24
C ASN A 204 -25.85 0.05 8.44
N ALA A 205 -26.82 0.79 7.93
CA ALA A 205 -28.24 0.47 8.12
C ALA A 205 -28.74 -0.67 7.19
N LYS A 206 -27.90 -1.07 6.22
CA LYS A 206 -28.21 -2.11 5.24
C LYS A 206 -27.43 -3.41 5.43
N SER A 207 -26.52 -3.43 6.41
CA SER A 207 -25.72 -4.60 6.82
C SER A 207 -26.31 -5.22 8.07
#